data_da6e44524e0d9c2fc200463e9ae25c99
#
_entry.id   da6e44524e0d9c2fc200463e9ae25c99
#
_cell.length_a   1.000
_cell.length_b   1.000
_cell.length_c   1.000
_cell.angle_alpha   90.00
_cell.angle_beta   90.00
_cell.angle_gamma   90.00
#
_symmetry.space_group_name_H-M   'P 1'
#
loop_
_entity.id
_entity.type
_entity.pdbx_description
1 polymer ?
#
loop_
_entity_poly.entity_id
_entity_poly.type
_entity_poly.pdbx_seq_one_letter_code
_entity_poly.pdbx_strand_id
1 'polypeptide(L)'
;FEGRKRLDIANEGIAALDAGSSVGKLQGKLRWPTQGRMLRSFGSAREEGALRWNGVLIGVPEGAPVQAVAHGRVVFADWMRGFGNLIIIDHGAGYMSLYGQNESLQKTPGDWVNAGDLIARSGASGGQNQAGLYFEIRHRGKPVNPALWCKG
;
A
#
# COMPACT_ATOMS: atom_id res chain seq x y z
N PHE A 1 -6.22 -20.46 -10.32
CA PHE A 1 -4.89 -20.86 -9.88
C PHE A 1 -4.32 -21.91 -10.81
N GLU A 2 -3.05 -21.90 -10.94
CA GLU A 2 -2.34 -22.86 -11.76
C GLU A 2 -2.10 -24.13 -10.99
N GLY A 3 -3.02 -25.03 -11.02
CA GLY A 3 -2.89 -26.30 -10.37
C GLY A 3 -3.12 -26.23 -8.85
N ARG A 4 -3.32 -27.39 -8.31
CA ARG A 4 -3.67 -27.59 -6.91
C ARG A 4 -2.59 -27.12 -5.95
N LYS A 5 -1.35 -27.42 -6.29
CA LYS A 5 -0.21 -27.08 -5.44
C LYS A 5 -0.08 -25.58 -5.25
N ARG A 6 -0.29 -24.82 -6.31
CA ARG A 6 -0.19 -23.37 -6.23
C ARG A 6 -1.31 -22.78 -5.41
N LEU A 7 -2.50 -23.34 -5.53
CA LEU A 7 -3.64 -22.92 -4.70
C LEU A 7 -3.35 -23.19 -3.23
N ASP A 8 -2.79 -24.35 -2.91
CA ASP A 8 -2.46 -24.69 -1.53
C ASP A 8 -1.41 -23.74 -0.97
N ILE A 9 -0.39 -23.39 -1.73
CA ILE A 9 0.63 -22.43 -1.29
C ILE A 9 0.00 -21.06 -1.03
N ALA A 10 -0.89 -20.60 -1.91
CA ALA A 10 -1.57 -19.34 -1.72
C ALA A 10 -2.45 -19.36 -0.45
N ASN A 11 -3.15 -20.46 -0.23
CA ASN A 11 -3.99 -20.61 0.97
C ASN A 11 -3.15 -20.65 2.23
N GLU A 12 -2.00 -21.31 2.19
CA GLU A 12 -1.08 -21.34 3.33
C GLU A 12 -0.58 -19.93 3.66
N GLY A 13 -0.24 -19.12 2.66
CA GLY A 13 0.19 -17.75 2.86
C GLY A 13 -0.90 -16.92 3.53
N ILE A 14 -2.13 -17.03 3.05
CA ILE A 14 -3.26 -16.32 3.62
C ILE A 14 -3.55 -16.81 5.03
N ALA A 15 -3.52 -18.14 5.24
CA ALA A 15 -3.75 -18.71 6.55
C ALA A 15 -2.72 -18.25 7.56
N ALA A 16 -1.46 -18.13 7.16
CA ALA A 16 -0.40 -17.62 8.03
C ALA A 16 -0.65 -16.18 8.43
N LEU A 17 -1.09 -15.34 7.48
CA LEU A 17 -1.46 -13.96 7.77
C LEU A 17 -2.64 -13.89 8.73
N ASP A 18 -3.64 -14.75 8.54
CA ASP A 18 -4.83 -14.76 9.38
C ASP A 18 -4.56 -15.34 10.78
N ALA A 19 -3.72 -16.37 10.86
CA ALA A 19 -3.55 -17.15 12.08
C ALA A 19 -2.57 -16.55 13.08
N GLY A 20 -1.50 -15.96 12.63
CA GLY A 20 -0.50 -15.53 13.60
C GLY A 20 0.51 -14.54 13.09
N SER A 21 0.80 -14.63 11.81
CA SER A 21 1.75 -13.71 11.16
C SER A 21 1.01 -12.58 10.47
N SER A 22 -0.24 -12.33 10.85
CA SER A 22 -1.07 -11.32 10.19
C SER A 22 -0.49 -9.93 10.42
N VAL A 23 -0.77 -9.05 9.47
CA VAL A 23 -0.33 -7.66 9.55
C VAL A 23 -0.92 -6.97 10.78
N GLY A 24 -2.06 -7.44 11.29
CA GLY A 24 -2.67 -6.91 12.51
C GLY A 24 -1.76 -6.98 13.73
N LYS A 25 -0.94 -8.01 13.82
CA LYS A 25 0.03 -8.15 14.91
C LYS A 25 1.28 -7.31 14.71
N LEU A 26 1.43 -6.71 13.55
CA LEU A 26 2.57 -5.86 13.21
C LEU A 26 2.24 -4.37 13.35
N GLN A 27 1.08 -4.05 13.94
CA GLN A 27 0.70 -2.64 14.14
C GLN A 27 1.79 -1.91 14.93
N GLY A 28 2.24 -0.78 14.37
CA GLY A 28 3.31 0.01 14.96
C GLY A 28 4.72 -0.51 14.65
N LYS A 29 4.84 -1.58 13.87
CA LYS A 29 6.12 -2.22 13.55
C LYS A 29 6.45 -2.24 12.06
N LEU A 30 5.52 -1.81 11.20
CA LEU A 30 5.76 -1.79 9.77
C LEU A 30 6.76 -0.69 9.42
N ARG A 31 7.54 -0.91 8.35
CA ARG A 31 8.36 0.16 7.79
C ARG A 31 7.52 0.95 6.81
N TRP A 32 7.76 2.24 6.71
CA TRP A 32 7.13 3.07 5.70
C TRP A 32 7.49 2.55 4.30
N PRO A 33 6.60 2.65 3.32
CA PRO A 33 6.86 2.12 1.98
C PRO A 33 7.94 2.89 1.23
N THR A 34 8.26 4.10 1.67
CA THR A 34 9.32 4.92 1.08
C THR A 34 9.85 5.86 2.14
N GLN A 35 11.06 6.36 1.95
CA GLN A 35 11.69 7.29 2.88
C GLN A 35 11.50 8.71 2.39
N GLY A 36 10.69 9.46 3.09
CA GLY A 36 10.39 10.83 2.71
C GLY A 36 9.71 11.57 3.84
N ARG A 37 9.37 12.83 3.55
CA ARG A 37 8.73 13.69 4.53
C ARG A 37 7.21 13.61 4.41
N MET A 38 6.53 13.57 5.54
CA MET A 38 5.07 13.58 5.57
C MET A 38 4.55 14.93 5.09
N LEU A 39 3.88 14.95 3.93
CA LEU A 39 3.30 16.17 3.36
C LEU A 39 1.84 16.34 3.75
N ARG A 40 1.11 15.23 3.86
CA ARG A 40 -0.29 15.24 4.29
C ARG A 40 -0.50 14.07 5.21
N SER A 41 -1.16 14.31 6.34
CA SER A 41 -1.42 13.27 7.33
C SER A 41 -2.86 12.75 7.21
N PHE A 42 -3.06 11.55 7.71
CA PHE A 42 -4.37 10.90 7.73
C PHE A 42 -5.37 11.77 8.49
N GLY A 43 -6.55 11.93 7.92
CA GLY A 43 -7.63 12.69 8.56
C GLY A 43 -7.49 14.19 8.46
N SER A 44 -6.41 14.69 7.90
CA SER A 44 -6.26 16.14 7.73
C SER A 44 -7.21 16.64 6.64
N ALA A 45 -7.53 17.93 6.68
CA ALA A 45 -8.45 18.52 5.71
C ALA A 45 -7.88 18.47 4.30
N ARG A 46 -8.73 18.08 3.34
CA ARG A 46 -8.40 18.11 1.92
C ARG A 46 -9.05 19.34 1.31
N GLU A 47 -8.22 20.21 0.81
CA GLU A 47 -8.62 21.41 0.08
C GLU A 47 -9.73 22.20 0.76
N GLU A 48 -10.97 21.78 0.64
CA GLU A 48 -12.07 22.51 1.26
C GLU A 48 -13.16 21.59 1.78
N GLY A 49 -13.83 22.05 2.79
CA GLY A 49 -15.02 21.40 3.33
C GLY A 49 -14.74 20.20 4.20
N ALA A 50 -15.65 19.25 4.10
CA ALA A 50 -15.68 18.07 4.98
C ALA A 50 -14.78 16.94 4.54
N LEU A 51 -14.13 17.06 3.37
CA LEU A 51 -13.26 16.01 2.88
C LEU A 51 -12.01 15.88 3.73
N ARG A 52 -11.63 14.65 3.99
CA ARG A 52 -10.43 14.32 4.77
C ARG A 52 -9.54 13.38 3.98
N TRP A 53 -8.24 13.41 4.26
CA TRP A 53 -7.30 12.47 3.67
C TRP A 53 -7.55 11.08 4.26
N ASN A 54 -7.75 10.09 3.39
CA ASN A 54 -7.92 8.68 3.79
C ASN A 54 -6.60 7.95 3.95
N GLY A 55 -5.52 8.61 3.66
CA GLY A 55 -4.17 8.08 3.76
C GLY A 55 -3.21 9.20 4.02
N VAL A 56 -1.97 8.99 3.66
CA VAL A 56 -0.90 9.98 3.83
C VAL A 56 -0.24 10.26 2.48
N LEU A 57 0.34 11.44 2.36
CA LEU A 57 1.17 11.80 1.21
C LEU A 57 2.61 11.97 1.71
N ILE A 58 3.51 11.16 1.20
CA ILE A 58 4.92 11.17 1.55
C ILE A 58 5.69 11.85 0.42
N GLY A 59 6.40 12.92 0.73
CA GLY A 59 7.16 13.67 -0.26
C GLY A 59 8.47 12.96 -0.59
N VAL A 60 8.58 12.51 -1.83
CA VAL A 60 9.80 11.90 -2.38
C VAL A 60 9.92 12.34 -3.83
N PRO A 61 11.14 12.38 -4.40
CA PRO A 61 11.29 12.71 -5.82
C PRO A 61 10.69 11.62 -6.70
N GLU A 62 10.37 11.98 -7.94
CA GLU A 62 9.91 11.00 -8.91
C GLU A 62 10.96 9.91 -9.09
N GLY A 63 10.52 8.68 -9.25
CA GLY A 63 11.41 7.54 -9.43
C GLY A 63 11.94 6.92 -8.14
N ALA A 64 11.51 7.41 -6.98
CA ALA A 64 11.95 6.83 -5.72
C ALA A 64 11.38 5.43 -5.54
N PRO A 65 12.14 4.50 -4.95
CA PRO A 65 11.63 3.14 -4.73
C PRO A 65 10.48 3.13 -3.72
N VAL A 66 9.47 2.32 -4.04
CA VAL A 66 8.32 2.07 -3.17
C VAL A 66 8.33 0.59 -2.84
N GLN A 67 8.27 0.27 -1.55
CA GLN A 67 8.40 -1.08 -1.05
C GLN A 67 7.13 -1.55 -0.38
N ALA A 68 6.82 -2.84 -0.52
CA ALA A 68 5.69 -3.43 0.20
C ALA A 68 5.93 -3.34 1.70
N VAL A 69 4.90 -2.96 2.45
CA VAL A 69 5.03 -2.81 3.90
C VAL A 69 4.97 -4.14 4.64
N ALA A 70 4.39 -5.17 4.04
CA ALA A 70 4.24 -6.47 4.64
C ALA A 70 4.03 -7.53 3.56
N HIS A 71 4.15 -8.79 3.94
CA HIS A 71 3.85 -9.91 3.05
C HIS A 71 2.40 -9.83 2.60
N GLY A 72 2.17 -10.14 1.34
CA GLY A 72 0.82 -10.16 0.79
C GLY A 72 0.81 -10.46 -0.69
N ARG A 73 -0.37 -10.34 -1.28
CA ARG A 73 -0.58 -10.63 -2.69
C ARG A 73 -1.10 -9.38 -3.39
N VAL A 74 -0.51 -9.07 -4.53
CA VAL A 74 -0.97 -7.95 -5.35
C VAL A 74 -2.32 -8.32 -5.95
N VAL A 75 -3.33 -7.48 -5.70
CA VAL A 75 -4.70 -7.71 -6.20
C VAL A 75 -5.11 -6.68 -7.23
N PHE A 76 -4.39 -5.58 -7.34
CA PHE A 76 -4.65 -4.53 -8.33
C PHE A 76 -3.33 -3.82 -8.67
N ALA A 77 -3.10 -3.56 -9.94
CA ALA A 77 -1.94 -2.81 -10.39
C ALA A 77 -2.27 -2.17 -11.75
N ASP A 78 -2.82 -0.94 -11.71
CA ASP A 78 -3.24 -0.23 -12.91
C ASP A 78 -3.51 1.22 -12.56
N TRP A 79 -3.77 2.01 -13.57
CA TRP A 79 -4.18 3.40 -13.40
C TRP A 79 -5.61 3.45 -12.86
N MET A 80 -5.84 4.30 -11.87
CA MET A 80 -7.15 4.52 -11.32
C MET A 80 -7.38 6.01 -11.10
N ARG A 81 -8.52 6.49 -11.55
CA ARG A 81 -8.89 7.89 -11.38
C ARG A 81 -8.83 8.29 -9.91
N GLY A 82 -8.17 9.39 -9.63
CA GLY A 82 -8.00 9.91 -8.28
C GLY A 82 -6.76 9.39 -7.57
N PHE A 83 -6.16 8.30 -8.06
CA PHE A 83 -4.96 7.71 -7.45
C PHE A 83 -3.75 7.70 -8.38
N GLY A 84 -3.96 7.83 -9.70
CA GLY A 84 -2.91 7.62 -10.67
C GLY A 84 -2.57 6.15 -10.81
N ASN A 85 -1.32 5.83 -11.02
CA ASN A 85 -0.89 4.43 -11.07
C ASN A 85 -0.90 3.87 -9.65
N LEU A 86 -1.81 2.94 -9.42
CA LEU A 86 -2.12 2.40 -8.10
C LEU A 86 -1.78 0.92 -8.02
N ILE A 87 -1.13 0.51 -6.95
CA ILE A 87 -0.96 -0.90 -6.63
C ILE A 87 -1.58 -1.17 -5.27
N ILE A 88 -2.32 -2.27 -5.16
CA ILE A 88 -2.99 -2.69 -3.93
C ILE A 88 -2.50 -4.08 -3.55
N ILE A 89 -2.11 -4.23 -2.30
CA ILE A 89 -1.68 -5.52 -1.74
C ILE A 89 -2.67 -5.96 -0.69
N ASP A 90 -3.14 -7.20 -0.82
CA ASP A 90 -4.00 -7.85 0.18
C ASP A 90 -3.12 -8.65 1.13
N HIS A 91 -3.17 -8.29 2.41
CA HIS A 91 -2.35 -8.92 3.44
C HIS A 91 -3.08 -10.01 4.21
N GLY A 92 -4.34 -10.28 3.88
CA GLY A 92 -5.17 -11.21 4.62
C GLY A 92 -5.86 -10.55 5.80
N ALA A 93 -6.80 -11.27 6.40
CA ALA A 93 -7.58 -10.81 7.56
C ALA A 93 -8.26 -9.45 7.35
N GLY A 94 -8.57 -9.10 6.11
CA GLY A 94 -9.22 -7.84 5.75
C GLY A 94 -8.30 -6.64 5.64
N TYR A 95 -6.98 -6.84 5.75
CA TYR A 95 -6.02 -5.73 5.64
C TYR A 95 -5.53 -5.56 4.21
N MET A 96 -5.45 -4.32 3.77
CA MET A 96 -4.91 -3.95 2.47
C MET A 96 -4.02 -2.73 2.60
N SER A 97 -2.99 -2.65 1.74
CA SER A 97 -2.20 -1.43 1.59
C SER A 97 -2.31 -0.94 0.15
N LEU A 98 -2.39 0.36 -0.02
CA LEU A 98 -2.58 1.02 -1.31
C LEU A 98 -1.45 2.02 -1.52
N TYR A 99 -0.86 2.01 -2.72
CA TYR A 99 0.29 2.85 -3.07
C TYR A 99 -0.03 3.56 -4.38
N GLY A 100 -0.27 4.87 -4.33
CA GLY A 100 -0.73 5.66 -5.47
C GLY A 100 0.25 6.73 -5.93
N GLN A 101 -0.09 7.39 -7.01
CA GLN A 101 0.70 8.42 -7.67
C GLN A 101 2.01 7.93 -8.29
N ASN A 102 2.16 6.63 -8.49
CA ASN A 102 3.41 6.09 -9.02
C ASN A 102 3.63 6.46 -10.48
N GLU A 103 4.89 6.60 -10.86
CA GLU A 103 5.22 6.72 -12.28
C GLU A 103 5.27 5.36 -12.95
N SER A 104 5.61 4.30 -12.21
CA SER A 104 5.64 2.94 -12.75
C SER A 104 5.28 1.92 -11.68
N LEU A 105 4.70 0.81 -12.12
CA LEU A 105 4.34 -0.32 -11.27
C LEU A 105 5.23 -1.50 -11.63
N GLN A 106 5.81 -2.17 -10.64
CA GLN A 106 6.82 -3.22 -10.83
C GLN A 106 6.27 -4.62 -10.60
N LYS A 107 5.01 -4.74 -10.21
CA LYS A 107 4.36 -6.02 -9.96
C LYS A 107 3.00 -6.06 -10.65
N THR A 108 2.48 -7.25 -10.87
CA THR A 108 1.19 -7.46 -11.49
C THR A 108 0.25 -8.20 -10.55
N PRO A 109 -1.07 -8.12 -10.79
CA PRO A 109 -2.02 -8.86 -9.94
C PRO A 109 -1.71 -10.34 -9.94
N GLY A 110 -1.76 -10.93 -8.75
CA GLY A 110 -1.39 -12.32 -8.54
C GLY A 110 0.01 -12.54 -7.99
N ASP A 111 0.88 -11.55 -8.12
CA ASP A 111 2.23 -11.66 -7.57
C ASP A 111 2.19 -11.67 -6.05
N TRP A 112 2.99 -12.52 -5.44
CA TRP A 112 3.23 -12.49 -4.02
C TRP A 112 4.45 -11.64 -3.74
N VAL A 113 4.39 -10.86 -2.67
CA VAL A 113 5.49 -9.97 -2.25
C VAL A 113 5.77 -10.15 -0.77
N ASN A 114 7.00 -9.82 -0.39
CA ASN A 114 7.41 -9.79 1.01
C ASN A 114 7.66 -8.35 1.43
N ALA A 115 7.66 -8.09 2.72
CA ALA A 115 8.01 -6.77 3.25
C ALA A 115 9.37 -6.35 2.67
N GLY A 116 9.44 -5.14 2.16
CA GLY A 116 10.67 -4.60 1.59
C GLY A 116 10.85 -4.84 0.09
N ASP A 117 10.01 -5.66 -0.54
CA ASP A 117 10.11 -5.87 -1.99
C ASP A 117 9.77 -4.59 -2.75
N LEU A 118 10.54 -4.32 -3.81
CA LEU A 118 10.25 -3.20 -4.69
C LEU A 118 8.97 -3.50 -5.48
N ILE A 119 7.96 -2.64 -5.33
CA ILE A 119 6.68 -2.84 -5.99
C ILE A 119 6.32 -1.73 -6.98
N ALA A 120 6.93 -0.56 -6.82
CA ALA A 120 6.62 0.58 -7.68
C ALA A 120 7.73 1.62 -7.58
N ARG A 121 7.63 2.64 -8.43
CA ARG A 121 8.45 3.84 -8.30
C ARG A 121 7.52 5.03 -8.22
N SER A 122 7.78 5.91 -7.28
CA SER A 122 6.94 7.08 -7.01
C SER A 122 6.94 8.05 -8.18
N GLY A 123 5.94 8.92 -8.22
CA GLY A 123 5.81 9.91 -9.26
C GLY A 123 4.81 10.98 -8.87
N ALA A 124 4.13 11.52 -9.87
CA ALA A 124 3.07 12.51 -9.69
C ALA A 124 1.89 12.18 -10.61
N SER A 125 1.64 10.90 -10.85
CA SER A 125 0.57 10.48 -11.74
C SER A 125 -0.81 10.76 -11.13
N GLY A 126 -1.84 10.76 -11.98
CA GLY A 126 -3.20 11.04 -11.53
C GLY A 126 -3.52 12.51 -11.40
N GLY A 127 -2.79 13.39 -12.09
CA GLY A 127 -3.06 14.82 -12.11
C GLY A 127 -2.54 15.58 -10.90
N GLN A 128 -1.54 15.03 -10.23
CA GLN A 128 -0.97 15.67 -9.06
C GLN A 128 0.05 16.72 -9.43
N ASN A 129 0.12 17.79 -8.63
CA ASN A 129 1.08 18.88 -8.82
C ASN A 129 2.41 18.62 -8.13
N GLN A 130 2.47 17.61 -7.28
CA GLN A 130 3.61 17.39 -6.41
C GLN A 130 3.99 15.92 -6.43
N ALA A 131 5.28 15.66 -6.62
CA ALA A 131 5.81 14.31 -6.56
C ALA A 131 5.70 13.77 -5.15
N GLY A 132 5.37 12.50 -5.04
CA GLY A 132 5.24 11.85 -3.76
C GLY A 132 4.59 10.49 -3.89
N LEU A 133 4.44 9.83 -2.76
CA LEU A 133 3.71 8.59 -2.67
C LEU A 133 2.45 8.80 -1.86
N TYR A 134 1.31 8.48 -2.45
CA TYR A 134 0.06 8.41 -1.69
C TYR A 134 -0.09 7.00 -1.14
N PHE A 135 -0.25 6.87 0.17
CA PHE A 135 -0.24 5.57 0.86
C PHE A 135 -1.43 5.45 1.80
N GLU A 136 -2.17 4.34 1.66
CA GLU A 136 -3.28 4.01 2.56
C GLU A 136 -3.09 2.63 3.14
N ILE A 137 -3.61 2.46 4.35
CA ILE A 137 -3.86 1.14 4.93
C ILE A 137 -5.36 1.06 5.17
N ARG A 138 -5.99 -0.03 4.78
CA ARG A 138 -7.41 -0.28 5.01
C ARG A 138 -7.61 -1.58 5.75
N HIS A 139 -8.55 -1.58 6.66
CA HIS A 139 -8.98 -2.79 7.35
C HIS A 139 -10.48 -2.96 7.12
N ARG A 140 -10.84 -4.03 6.43
CA ARG A 140 -12.23 -4.33 6.05
C ARG A 140 -12.89 -3.17 5.32
N GLY A 141 -12.15 -2.59 4.39
CA GLY A 141 -12.59 -1.49 3.56
C GLY A 141 -12.54 -0.12 4.21
N LYS A 142 -12.18 -0.02 5.48
CA LYS A 142 -12.11 1.26 6.18
C LYS A 142 -10.67 1.76 6.25
N PRO A 143 -10.40 2.98 5.79
CA PRO A 143 -9.07 3.55 5.95
C PRO A 143 -8.71 3.71 7.43
N VAL A 144 -7.47 3.36 7.76
CA VAL A 144 -6.93 3.53 9.11
C VAL A 144 -5.68 4.39 9.03
N ASN A 145 -5.28 4.98 10.14
CA ASN A 145 -4.15 5.91 10.16
C ASN A 145 -2.82 5.15 9.98
N PRO A 146 -2.12 5.31 8.85
CA PRO A 146 -0.85 4.62 8.64
C PRO A 146 0.21 4.94 9.69
N ALA A 147 0.16 6.11 10.30
CA ALA A 147 1.13 6.50 11.32
C ALA A 147 1.03 5.63 12.58
N LEU A 148 -0.10 4.98 12.80
CA LEU A 148 -0.27 4.03 13.90
C LEU A 148 0.28 2.66 13.56
N TRP A 149 0.54 2.39 12.29
CA TRP A 149 1.01 1.10 11.78
C TRP A 149 2.48 1.10 11.44
N CYS A 150 3.00 2.21 10.95
CA CYS A 150 4.37 2.33 10.46
C CYS A 150 5.25 3.03 11.48
N LYS A 151 6.51 2.65 11.48
CA LYS A 151 7.51 3.15 12.42
C LYS A 151 8.77 3.58 11.65
N GLY A 152 9.37 4.64 12.11
CA GLY A 152 10.59 5.18 11.51
C GLY A 152 10.36 6.53 10.84
#